data_8122e8239086d45c532637c7e62517be
#
_entry.id   8122e8239086d45c532637c7e62517be
#
_cell.length_a   1.000
_cell.length_b   1.000
_cell.length_c   1.000
_cell.angle_alpha   90.00
_cell.angle_beta   90.00
_cell.angle_gamma   90.00
#
_symmetry.space_group_name_H-M   'P 1'
#
loop_
_entity.id
_entity.type
_entity.pdbx_description
1 polymer ?
#
loop_
_entity_poly.entity_id
_entity_poly.type
_entity_poly.pdbx_seq_one_letter_code
_entity_poly.pdbx_strand_id
1 'polypeptide(L)'
;IRDTLESRGLGDVYKRPAELEALKKAGWIGSLSVLIGVVLSFFVGAIVAVGFGVSDPISITTIGAGTATFIVGPVTGTALGAESSIIALSIAAGLVKSILVMVGTPLVARRIGLNNPNSAMIYGGLMGTNSGVAAGLAATDPKLVPYGAMTATFYTGVGCLIVPSVLFFVVTSVF
;
A
#
# COMPACT_ATOMS: atom_id res chain seq x y z
N ILE A 1 -21.02 30.22 19.52
CA ILE A 1 -21.06 28.93 18.79
C ILE A 1 -19.80 28.72 17.93
N ARG A 2 -19.12 29.78 17.48
CA ARG A 2 -17.91 29.68 16.66
C ARG A 2 -16.66 29.33 17.47
N ASP A 3 -16.54 29.81 18.71
CA ASP A 3 -15.37 29.61 19.57
C ASP A 3 -15.28 28.23 20.24
N THR A 4 -16.38 27.45 20.23
CA THR A 4 -16.40 26.11 20.84
C THR A 4 -15.99 24.98 19.90
N LEU A 5 -15.87 25.25 18.59
CA LEU A 5 -15.45 24.25 17.59
C LEU A 5 -13.94 24.31 17.31
N GLU A 6 -13.28 25.44 17.48
CA GLU A 6 -11.84 25.58 17.27
C GLU A 6 -10.99 25.04 18.41
N SER A 7 -11.52 25.00 19.66
CA SER A 7 -10.77 24.53 20.83
C SER A 7 -10.75 23.01 21.00
N ARG A 8 -11.56 22.24 20.28
CA ARG A 8 -11.66 20.78 20.41
C ARG A 8 -10.89 19.96 19.36
N GLY A 9 -10.30 20.61 18.34
CA GLY A 9 -9.84 19.87 17.16
C GLY A 9 -8.40 19.40 17.15
N LEU A 10 -7.44 20.16 17.64
CA LEU A 10 -6.02 19.84 17.47
C LEU A 10 -5.19 19.99 18.76
N GLY A 11 -5.65 20.78 19.71
CA GLY A 11 -4.92 21.05 20.95
C GLY A 11 -4.96 19.92 21.97
N ASP A 12 -6.02 19.10 21.98
CA ASP A 12 -6.18 18.02 22.95
C ASP A 12 -5.44 16.73 22.57
N VAL A 13 -5.13 16.53 21.27
CA VAL A 13 -4.37 15.36 20.79
C VAL A 13 -2.92 15.38 21.30
N TYR A 14 -2.35 16.56 21.56
CA TYR A 14 -0.96 16.70 22.02
C TYR A 14 -0.78 16.66 23.55
N LYS A 15 -1.87 16.55 24.33
CA LYS A 15 -1.79 16.75 25.79
C LYS A 15 -1.66 15.47 26.63
N ARG A 16 -1.69 14.27 26.02
CA ARG A 16 -1.57 13.03 26.80
C ARG A 16 -0.32 12.24 26.40
N PRO A 17 0.68 12.09 27.31
CA PRO A 17 1.88 11.30 27.03
C PRO A 17 1.58 9.87 26.53
N ALA A 18 0.55 9.23 27.08
CA ALA A 18 0.11 7.90 26.66
C ALA A 18 -0.41 7.84 25.22
N GLU A 19 -1.02 8.92 24.70
CA GLU A 19 -1.48 9.00 23.31
C GLU A 19 -0.33 9.24 22.34
N LEU A 20 0.70 9.98 22.76
CA LEU A 20 1.94 10.15 21.99
C LEU A 20 2.73 8.85 21.85
N GLU A 21 2.80 8.04 22.92
CA GLU A 21 3.42 6.71 22.84
C GLU A 21 2.61 5.75 21.97
N ALA A 22 1.29 5.77 22.07
CA ALA A 22 0.41 5.01 21.20
C ALA A 22 0.57 5.41 19.72
N LEU A 23 0.66 6.71 19.43
CA LEU A 23 0.92 7.24 18.09
C LEU A 23 2.31 6.85 17.56
N LYS A 24 3.36 6.92 18.40
CA LYS A 24 4.70 6.46 18.05
C LYS A 24 4.73 4.96 17.76
N LYS A 25 4.08 4.17 18.61
CA LYS A 25 3.97 2.72 18.43
C LYS A 25 3.15 2.36 17.19
N ALA A 26 2.05 3.06 16.95
CA ALA A 26 1.24 2.90 15.74
C ALA A 26 2.02 3.29 14.48
N GLY A 27 2.82 4.36 14.53
CA GLY A 27 3.71 4.77 13.43
C GLY A 27 4.76 3.70 13.10
N TRP A 28 5.41 3.12 14.09
CA TRP A 28 6.38 2.03 13.87
C TRP A 28 5.73 0.78 13.27
N ILE A 29 4.59 0.36 13.81
CA ILE A 29 3.85 -0.80 13.29
C ILE A 29 3.34 -0.52 11.87
N GLY A 30 2.85 0.69 11.62
CA GLY A 30 2.45 1.13 10.28
C GLY A 30 3.60 1.11 9.29
N SER A 31 4.77 1.60 9.66
CA SER A 31 5.97 1.58 8.81
C SER A 31 6.43 0.16 8.49
N LEU A 32 6.43 -0.72 9.49
CA LEU A 32 6.78 -2.13 9.29
C LEU A 32 5.77 -2.83 8.37
N SER A 33 4.47 -2.56 8.53
CA SER A 33 3.43 -3.11 7.67
C SER A 33 3.58 -2.66 6.21
N VAL A 34 3.98 -1.41 5.99
CA VAL A 34 4.28 -0.87 4.65
C VAL A 34 5.43 -1.62 4.00
N LEU A 35 6.55 -1.78 4.70
CA LEU A 35 7.72 -2.50 4.16
C LEU A 35 7.39 -3.95 3.81
N ILE A 36 6.76 -4.66 4.72
CA ILE A 36 6.33 -6.05 4.51
C ILE A 36 5.33 -6.11 3.35
N GLY A 37 4.36 -5.21 3.31
CA GLY A 37 3.34 -5.18 2.27
C GLY A 37 3.92 -4.94 0.87
N VAL A 38 4.88 -3.99 0.72
CA VAL A 38 5.57 -3.73 -0.55
C VAL A 38 6.31 -4.97 -1.03
N VAL A 39 7.13 -5.57 -0.16
CA VAL A 39 7.95 -6.73 -0.50
C VAL A 39 7.07 -7.94 -0.88
N LEU A 40 6.07 -8.27 -0.05
CA LEU A 40 5.17 -9.39 -0.32
C LEU A 40 4.38 -9.20 -1.62
N SER A 41 3.77 -8.03 -1.81
CA SER A 41 3.00 -7.76 -3.04
C SER A 41 3.87 -7.82 -4.28
N PHE A 42 5.09 -7.26 -4.22
CA PHE A 42 6.05 -7.30 -5.30
C PHE A 42 6.41 -8.75 -5.68
N PHE A 43 6.82 -9.56 -4.71
CA PHE A 43 7.24 -10.95 -4.99
C PHE A 43 6.08 -11.82 -5.49
N VAL A 44 4.87 -11.64 -4.96
CA VAL A 44 3.69 -12.34 -5.50
C VAL A 44 3.50 -12.00 -6.98
N GLY A 45 3.59 -10.71 -7.35
CA GLY A 45 3.47 -10.29 -8.73
C GLY A 45 4.62 -10.77 -9.62
N ALA A 46 5.85 -10.74 -9.11
CA ALA A 46 7.03 -11.25 -9.83
C ALA A 46 6.92 -12.77 -10.08
N ILE A 47 6.51 -13.54 -9.09
CA ILE A 47 6.29 -14.99 -9.22
C ILE A 47 5.19 -15.29 -10.25
N VAL A 48 4.10 -14.53 -10.22
CA VAL A 48 3.02 -14.66 -11.21
C VAL A 48 3.54 -14.34 -12.61
N ALA A 49 4.31 -13.26 -12.79
CA ALA A 49 4.90 -12.89 -14.08
C ALA A 49 5.79 -14.02 -14.64
N VAL A 50 6.66 -14.57 -13.81
CA VAL A 50 7.50 -15.73 -14.18
C VAL A 50 6.65 -16.96 -14.53
N GLY A 51 5.58 -17.22 -13.78
CA GLY A 51 4.64 -18.31 -14.05
C GLY A 51 3.93 -18.18 -15.39
N PHE A 52 3.76 -16.96 -15.90
CA PHE A 52 3.25 -16.67 -17.26
C PHE A 52 4.34 -16.65 -18.33
N GLY A 53 5.57 -17.02 -18.00
CA GLY A 53 6.67 -17.17 -18.96
C GLY A 53 7.46 -15.88 -19.20
N VAL A 54 7.28 -14.83 -18.37
CA VAL A 54 8.12 -13.63 -18.42
C VAL A 54 9.48 -13.97 -17.81
N SER A 55 10.55 -13.81 -18.58
CA SER A 55 11.92 -14.13 -18.16
C SER A 55 12.87 -12.93 -18.12
N ASP A 56 12.47 -11.80 -18.66
CA ASP A 56 13.27 -10.58 -18.63
C ASP A 56 13.16 -9.87 -17.28
N PRO A 57 14.29 -9.59 -16.59
CA PRO A 57 14.31 -8.97 -15.27
C PRO A 57 13.58 -7.62 -15.19
N ILE A 58 13.66 -6.79 -16.24
CA ILE A 58 12.98 -5.48 -16.28
C ILE A 58 11.46 -5.69 -16.30
N SER A 59 10.98 -6.61 -17.13
CA SER A 59 9.56 -6.94 -17.27
C SER A 59 9.01 -7.56 -15.98
N ILE A 60 9.73 -8.51 -15.38
CA ILE A 60 9.36 -9.14 -14.09
C ILE A 60 9.25 -8.06 -13.01
N THR A 61 10.24 -7.18 -12.90
CA THR A 61 10.25 -6.11 -11.89
C THR A 61 9.12 -5.12 -12.12
N THR A 62 8.85 -4.75 -13.36
CA THR A 62 7.78 -3.80 -13.72
C THR A 62 6.39 -4.37 -13.38
N ILE A 63 6.14 -5.64 -13.70
CA ILE A 63 4.88 -6.32 -13.37
C ILE A 63 4.73 -6.49 -11.85
N GLY A 64 5.78 -6.93 -11.16
CA GLY A 64 5.83 -7.01 -9.70
C GLY A 64 5.58 -5.65 -9.03
N ALA A 65 6.14 -4.57 -9.58
CA ALA A 65 5.86 -3.20 -9.16
C ALA A 65 4.38 -2.83 -9.32
N GLY A 66 3.75 -3.21 -10.44
CA GLY A 66 2.34 -3.00 -10.71
C GLY A 66 1.44 -3.70 -9.69
N THR A 67 1.77 -4.92 -9.28
CA THR A 67 1.04 -5.61 -8.22
C THR A 67 1.25 -4.99 -6.84
N ALA A 68 2.35 -4.28 -6.60
CA ALA A 68 2.45 -3.44 -5.42
C ALA A 68 1.37 -2.35 -5.49
N THR A 69 1.42 -1.45 -6.47
CA THR A 69 0.32 -0.54 -6.82
C THR A 69 0.37 -0.17 -8.32
N PHE A 70 -0.78 0.18 -8.90
CA PHE A 70 -0.87 0.65 -10.29
C PHE A 70 -0.07 1.94 -10.57
N ILE A 71 0.43 2.63 -9.53
CA ILE A 71 1.31 3.81 -9.63
C ILE A 71 2.77 3.38 -9.66
N VAL A 72 3.18 2.43 -8.81
CA VAL A 72 4.57 1.97 -8.70
C VAL A 72 5.02 1.26 -9.98
N GLY A 73 4.10 0.54 -10.65
CA GLY A 73 4.39 -0.15 -11.91
C GLY A 73 4.93 0.78 -12.99
N PRO A 74 4.19 1.82 -13.43
CA PRO A 74 4.66 2.77 -14.44
C PRO A 74 5.92 3.52 -14.04
N VAL A 75 6.04 3.94 -12.78
CA VAL A 75 7.23 4.63 -12.27
C VAL A 75 8.46 3.73 -12.40
N THR A 76 8.34 2.47 -11.97
CA THR A 76 9.42 1.48 -12.09
C THR A 76 9.72 1.17 -13.55
N GLY A 77 8.71 0.88 -14.36
CA GLY A 77 8.90 0.53 -15.77
C GLY A 77 9.55 1.66 -16.57
N THR A 78 9.14 2.90 -16.33
CA THR A 78 9.77 4.07 -16.97
C THR A 78 11.21 4.25 -16.52
N ALA A 79 11.49 4.09 -15.23
CA ALA A 79 12.85 4.21 -14.69
C ALA A 79 13.81 3.13 -15.22
N LEU A 80 13.31 1.92 -15.46
CA LEU A 80 14.09 0.79 -15.96
C LEU A 80 14.09 0.66 -17.49
N GLY A 81 13.33 1.48 -18.22
CA GLY A 81 13.22 1.41 -19.69
C GLY A 81 12.38 0.24 -20.19
N ALA A 82 11.37 -0.20 -19.44
CA ALA A 82 10.46 -1.25 -19.84
C ALA A 82 9.63 -0.85 -21.08
N GLU A 83 9.22 -1.83 -21.88
CA GLU A 83 8.32 -1.61 -23.01
C GLU A 83 6.95 -1.09 -22.54
N SER A 84 6.30 -0.26 -23.37
CA SER A 84 4.98 0.32 -23.08
C SER A 84 3.91 -0.73 -22.82
N SER A 85 3.98 -1.88 -23.47
CA SER A 85 3.11 -3.05 -23.26
C SER A 85 3.22 -3.60 -21.83
N ILE A 86 4.44 -3.73 -21.32
CA ILE A 86 4.72 -4.20 -19.96
C ILE A 86 4.28 -3.18 -18.92
N ILE A 87 4.52 -1.89 -19.19
CA ILE A 87 4.01 -0.81 -18.33
C ILE A 87 2.47 -0.86 -18.26
N ALA A 88 1.78 -1.00 -19.39
CA ALA A 88 0.33 -1.12 -19.42
C ALA A 88 -0.17 -2.35 -18.64
N LEU A 89 0.50 -3.50 -18.79
CA LEU A 89 0.19 -4.72 -18.07
C LEU A 89 0.37 -4.54 -16.55
N SER A 90 1.41 -3.83 -16.14
CA SER A 90 1.66 -3.52 -14.72
C SER A 90 0.55 -2.66 -14.11
N ILE A 91 0.03 -1.69 -14.86
CA ILE A 91 -1.13 -0.87 -14.45
C ILE A 91 -2.36 -1.76 -14.28
N ALA A 92 -2.64 -2.63 -15.26
CA ALA A 92 -3.78 -3.55 -15.21
C ALA A 92 -3.72 -4.46 -13.98
N ALA A 93 -2.55 -5.04 -13.68
CA ALA A 93 -2.34 -5.88 -12.49
C ALA A 93 -2.64 -5.11 -11.19
N GLY A 94 -2.18 -3.87 -11.07
CA GLY A 94 -2.44 -3.02 -9.92
C GLY A 94 -3.91 -2.61 -9.78
N LEU A 95 -4.61 -2.38 -10.89
CA LEU A 95 -6.05 -2.08 -10.89
C LEU A 95 -6.86 -3.29 -10.44
N VAL A 96 -6.54 -4.49 -10.90
CA VAL A 96 -7.19 -5.74 -10.43
C VAL A 96 -7.02 -5.88 -8.92
N LYS A 97 -5.81 -5.70 -8.39
CA LYS A 97 -5.57 -5.69 -6.94
C LYS A 97 -6.42 -4.65 -6.23
N SER A 98 -6.50 -3.41 -6.74
CA SER A 98 -7.30 -2.35 -6.12
C SER A 98 -8.77 -2.70 -6.03
N ILE A 99 -9.35 -3.29 -7.09
CA ILE A 99 -10.73 -3.74 -7.10
C ILE A 99 -10.95 -4.88 -6.09
N LEU A 100 -10.03 -5.86 -6.06
CA LEU A 100 -10.11 -6.98 -5.10
C LEU A 100 -10.05 -6.49 -3.66
N VAL A 101 -9.18 -5.53 -3.35
CA VAL A 101 -9.10 -4.93 -2.01
C VAL A 101 -10.38 -4.15 -1.69
N MET A 102 -10.89 -3.34 -2.62
CA MET A 102 -12.10 -2.55 -2.42
C MET A 102 -13.32 -3.46 -2.09
N VAL A 103 -13.54 -4.49 -2.89
CA VAL A 103 -14.67 -5.42 -2.72
C VAL A 103 -14.44 -6.38 -1.56
N GLY A 104 -13.21 -6.83 -1.37
CA GLY A 104 -12.84 -7.80 -0.34
C GLY A 104 -12.86 -7.23 1.08
N THR A 105 -12.52 -5.95 1.26
CA THR A 105 -12.42 -5.31 2.59
C THR A 105 -13.69 -5.50 3.43
N PRO A 106 -14.90 -5.14 2.97
CA PRO A 106 -16.11 -5.31 3.77
C PRO A 106 -16.40 -6.77 4.15
N LEU A 107 -16.01 -7.71 3.30
CA LEU A 107 -16.27 -9.15 3.50
C LEU A 107 -15.39 -9.72 4.62
N VAL A 108 -14.13 -9.25 4.72
CA VAL A 108 -13.15 -9.79 5.69
C VAL A 108 -13.00 -8.94 6.94
N ALA A 109 -13.44 -7.68 6.93
CA ALA A 109 -13.18 -6.68 7.97
C ALA A 109 -13.49 -7.17 9.38
N ARG A 110 -14.65 -7.82 9.57
CA ARG A 110 -15.03 -8.37 10.87
C ARG A 110 -14.12 -9.50 11.34
N ARG A 111 -13.64 -10.35 10.42
CA ARG A 111 -12.79 -11.51 10.74
C ARG A 111 -11.37 -11.09 11.10
N ILE A 112 -10.85 -10.03 10.48
CA ILE A 112 -9.50 -9.52 10.72
C ILE A 112 -9.44 -8.44 11.81
N GLY A 113 -10.58 -8.14 12.48
CA GLY A 113 -10.62 -7.14 13.54
C GLY A 113 -10.36 -5.70 13.06
N LEU A 114 -10.86 -5.36 11.88
CA LEU A 114 -10.71 -4.03 11.27
C LEU A 114 -11.75 -3.05 11.88
N ASN A 115 -11.53 -2.66 13.15
CA ASN A 115 -12.48 -1.90 13.95
C ASN A 115 -11.85 -0.75 14.76
N ASN A 116 -10.57 -0.47 14.53
CA ASN A 116 -9.85 0.59 15.22
C ASN A 116 -8.76 1.21 14.33
N PRO A 117 -8.27 2.42 14.66
CA PRO A 117 -7.24 3.12 13.86
C PRO A 117 -5.97 2.29 13.62
N ASN A 118 -5.48 1.56 14.63
CA ASN A 118 -4.25 0.77 14.49
C ASN A 118 -4.42 -0.37 13.48
N SER A 119 -5.55 -1.10 13.54
CA SER A 119 -5.83 -2.16 12.56
C SER A 119 -6.00 -1.59 11.15
N ALA A 120 -6.60 -0.41 11.00
CA ALA A 120 -6.72 0.27 9.71
C ALA A 120 -5.37 0.71 9.14
N MET A 121 -4.44 1.21 9.98
CA MET A 121 -3.07 1.55 9.56
C MET A 121 -2.29 0.33 9.09
N ILE A 122 -2.35 -0.77 9.85
CA ILE A 122 -1.71 -2.04 9.47
C ILE A 122 -2.31 -2.55 8.16
N TYR A 123 -3.63 -2.55 8.05
CA TYR A 123 -4.35 -2.98 6.85
C TYR A 123 -3.94 -2.16 5.62
N GLY A 124 -3.94 -0.83 5.74
CA GLY A 124 -3.50 0.08 4.67
C GLY A 124 -2.06 -0.16 4.25
N GLY A 125 -1.16 -0.40 5.21
CA GLY A 125 0.24 -0.72 4.96
C GLY A 125 0.45 -2.09 4.30
N LEU A 126 -0.35 -3.10 4.61
CA LEU A 126 -0.24 -4.42 4.00
C LEU A 126 -0.88 -4.47 2.61
N MET A 127 -2.06 -3.87 2.45
CA MET A 127 -2.78 -3.87 1.17
C MET A 127 -2.20 -2.90 0.15
N GLY A 128 -1.72 -1.74 0.59
CA GLY A 128 -0.90 -0.81 -0.18
C GLY A 128 -1.60 -0.05 -1.30
N THR A 129 -2.78 -0.43 -1.73
CA THR A 129 -3.52 0.28 -2.77
C THR A 129 -4.40 1.38 -2.15
N ASN A 130 -4.05 2.65 -2.40
CA ASN A 130 -4.72 3.79 -1.77
C ASN A 130 -6.23 3.82 -2.09
N SER A 131 -6.60 3.73 -3.37
CA SER A 131 -8.00 3.73 -3.81
C SER A 131 -8.78 2.52 -3.29
N GLY A 132 -8.19 1.32 -3.35
CA GLY A 132 -8.83 0.10 -2.86
C GLY A 132 -9.04 0.12 -1.34
N VAL A 133 -8.03 0.55 -0.58
CA VAL A 133 -8.11 0.67 0.89
C VAL A 133 -9.11 1.74 1.29
N ALA A 134 -9.05 2.94 0.69
CA ALA A 134 -9.96 4.03 1.02
C ALA A 134 -11.42 3.65 0.75
N ALA A 135 -11.71 3.11 -0.44
CA ALA A 135 -13.07 2.70 -0.80
C ALA A 135 -13.56 1.50 0.03
N GLY A 136 -12.71 0.50 0.27
CA GLY A 136 -13.05 -0.65 1.10
C GLY A 136 -13.33 -0.29 2.56
N LEU A 137 -12.54 0.62 3.15
CA LEU A 137 -12.78 1.14 4.50
C LEU A 137 -14.02 2.03 4.55
N ALA A 138 -14.27 2.85 3.53
CA ALA A 138 -15.49 3.67 3.45
C ALA A 138 -16.76 2.81 3.44
N ALA A 139 -16.71 1.65 2.80
CA ALA A 139 -17.81 0.68 2.80
C ALA A 139 -17.92 -0.13 4.11
N THR A 140 -16.93 -0.06 4.99
CA THR A 140 -16.89 -0.82 6.27
C THR A 140 -17.14 0.10 7.46
N ASP A 141 -16.24 1.04 7.71
CA ASP A 141 -16.35 2.11 8.70
C ASP A 141 -15.62 3.35 8.17
N PRO A 142 -16.35 4.40 7.74
CA PRO A 142 -15.76 5.63 7.19
C PRO A 142 -14.76 6.32 8.12
N LYS A 143 -14.87 6.14 9.44
CA LYS A 143 -13.95 6.72 10.43
C LYS A 143 -12.53 6.15 10.32
N LEU A 144 -12.37 4.98 9.74
CA LEU A 144 -11.09 4.30 9.57
C LEU A 144 -10.34 4.73 8.28
N VAL A 145 -11.05 5.37 7.33
CA VAL A 145 -10.49 5.77 6.03
C VAL A 145 -9.20 6.61 6.17
N PRO A 146 -9.14 7.68 7.01
CA PRO A 146 -7.93 8.50 7.09
C PRO A 146 -6.69 7.71 7.50
N TYR A 147 -6.84 6.75 8.39
CA TYR A 147 -5.73 5.96 8.92
C TYR A 147 -5.20 4.95 7.90
N GLY A 148 -6.08 4.19 7.25
CA GLY A 148 -5.68 3.23 6.23
C GLY A 148 -5.18 3.89 4.95
N ALA A 149 -5.83 4.96 4.48
CA ALA A 149 -5.41 5.70 3.29
C ALA A 149 -4.04 6.36 3.48
N MET A 150 -3.75 6.89 4.67
CA MET A 150 -2.45 7.49 4.98
C MET A 150 -1.33 6.46 4.81
N THR A 151 -1.43 5.28 5.41
CA THR A 151 -0.40 4.23 5.30
C THR A 151 -0.31 3.66 3.89
N ALA A 152 -1.42 3.54 3.16
CA ALA A 152 -1.41 3.14 1.76
C ALA A 152 -0.73 4.19 0.85
N THR A 153 -0.79 5.47 1.19
CA THR A 153 -0.05 6.54 0.49
C THR A 153 1.45 6.40 0.73
N PHE A 154 1.87 6.21 1.98
CA PHE A 154 3.28 5.93 2.30
C PHE A 154 3.80 4.67 1.63
N TYR A 155 2.99 3.62 1.54
CA TYR A 155 3.32 2.41 0.81
C TYR A 155 3.67 2.71 -0.65
N THR A 156 2.88 3.53 -1.33
CA THR A 156 3.15 3.91 -2.72
C THR A 156 4.50 4.65 -2.84
N GLY A 157 4.76 5.62 -1.95
CA GLY A 157 6.04 6.33 -1.92
C GLY A 157 7.24 5.42 -1.69
N VAL A 158 7.17 4.54 -0.69
CA VAL A 158 8.20 3.54 -0.40
C VAL A 158 8.38 2.58 -1.57
N GLY A 159 7.29 2.13 -2.19
CA GLY A 159 7.34 1.27 -3.38
C GLY A 159 8.09 1.92 -4.54
N CYS A 160 7.80 3.19 -4.84
CA CYS A 160 8.50 3.94 -5.90
C CYS A 160 10.02 4.08 -5.66
N LEU A 161 10.46 4.04 -4.41
CA LEU A 161 11.88 4.11 -4.06
C LEU A 161 12.56 2.74 -4.07
N ILE A 162 11.96 1.75 -3.43
CA ILE A 162 12.60 0.45 -3.17
C ILE A 162 12.52 -0.47 -4.39
N VAL A 163 11.42 -0.43 -5.16
CA VAL A 163 11.23 -1.39 -6.25
C VAL A 163 12.21 -1.18 -7.40
N PRO A 164 12.38 0.02 -7.98
CA PRO A 164 13.31 0.21 -9.10
C PRO A 164 14.79 0.17 -8.66
N SER A 165 15.09 0.11 -7.38
CA SER A 165 16.45 0.06 -6.84
C SER A 165 16.75 -1.30 -6.22
N VAL A 166 16.38 -1.49 -4.96
CA VAL A 166 16.73 -2.69 -4.18
C VAL A 166 16.11 -3.96 -4.75
N LEU A 167 14.79 -3.92 -5.05
CA LEU A 167 14.10 -5.13 -5.52
C LEU A 167 14.46 -5.48 -6.96
N PHE A 168 14.73 -4.50 -7.81
CA PHE A 168 15.30 -4.75 -9.14
C PHE A 168 16.65 -5.44 -9.07
N PHE A 169 17.55 -4.98 -8.17
CA PHE A 169 18.84 -5.63 -7.96
C PHE A 169 18.69 -7.09 -7.50
N VAL A 170 17.71 -7.38 -6.64
CA VAL A 170 17.42 -8.77 -6.23
C VAL A 170 16.95 -9.60 -7.41
N VAL A 171 16.04 -9.09 -8.25
CA VAL A 171 15.56 -9.81 -9.44
C VAL A 171 16.70 -10.09 -10.41
N THR A 172 17.55 -9.12 -10.73
CA THR A 172 18.70 -9.29 -11.64
C THR A 172 19.78 -10.21 -11.10
N SER A 173 19.81 -10.48 -9.80
CA SER A 173 20.73 -11.48 -9.21
C SER A 173 20.23 -12.93 -9.34
N VAL A 174 18.95 -13.10 -9.67
CA VAL A 174 18.31 -14.44 -9.80
C VAL A 174 18.09 -14.82 -11.27
N PHE A 175 17.85 -13.82 -12.13
CA PHE A 175 17.61 -13.94 -13.56
C PHE A 175 18.68 -13.26 -14.39
#